data_ae7e445eda88a4c25728d8858e378461
#
_entry.id   ae7e445eda88a4c25728d8858e378461
#
_cell.length_a   1.000
_cell.length_b   1.000
_cell.length_c   1.000
_cell.angle_alpha   90.00
_cell.angle_beta   90.00
_cell.angle_gamma   90.00
#
_symmetry.space_group_name_H-M   'P 1'
#
loop_
_entity.id
_entity.type
_entity.pdbx_description
1 polymer ?
#
loop_
_entity_poly.entity_id
_entity_poly.type
_entity_poly.pdbx_seq_one_letter_code
_entity_poly.pdbx_strand_id
1 'polypeptide(L)'
;MAAPLSHRIADRVPEAAGLYQRLVLGVGPAGTGKTTALQDLARDHGWPLVNVNLELSERLLELTTKQRALRAPRLLGEIADRHQGYVLLLDNTEILFSTELQQDPLRLLQGLGRNRTVVATWSGEMDDENLVYAAPGHPEHRRCPRPQAIVVPAVDAQTPTEHGQSGLQKAGKEKIA
;
A
#
# COMPACT_ATOMS: atom_id res chain seq x y z
N MET A 1 -23.22 -4.93 -6.11
CA MET A 1 -21.79 -5.03 -6.53
C MET A 1 -21.02 -3.84 -6.01
N ALA A 2 -19.88 -4.08 -5.40
CA ALA A 2 -18.99 -3.00 -4.97
C ALA A 2 -18.38 -2.30 -6.19
N ALA A 3 -18.22 -0.98 -6.12
CA ALA A 3 -17.52 -0.22 -7.15
C ALA A 3 -16.05 -0.69 -7.30
N PRO A 4 -15.46 -0.61 -8.49
CA PRO A 4 -14.05 -0.92 -8.68
C PRO A 4 -13.16 -0.12 -7.75
N LEU A 5 -12.02 -0.69 -7.35
CA LEU A 5 -11.07 -0.04 -6.45
C LEU A 5 -10.64 1.33 -6.95
N SER A 6 -10.41 1.47 -8.26
CA SER A 6 -10.07 2.75 -8.89
C SER A 6 -11.12 3.84 -8.63
N HIS A 7 -12.40 3.51 -8.77
CA HIS A 7 -13.49 4.45 -8.49
C HIS A 7 -13.56 4.81 -7.01
N ARG A 8 -13.43 3.82 -6.12
CA ARG A 8 -13.45 4.06 -4.68
C ARG A 8 -12.29 4.95 -4.23
N ILE A 9 -11.12 4.80 -4.84
CA ILE A 9 -9.98 5.69 -4.59
C ILE A 9 -10.27 7.09 -5.13
N ALA A 10 -10.72 7.21 -6.38
CA ALA A 10 -11.03 8.50 -6.99
C ALA A 10 -12.02 9.31 -6.17
N ASP A 11 -13.05 8.67 -5.62
CA ASP A 11 -14.06 9.31 -4.77
C ASP A 11 -13.49 9.89 -3.47
N ARG A 12 -12.36 9.36 -2.99
CA ARG A 12 -11.69 9.83 -1.77
C ARG A 12 -10.64 10.92 -2.01
N VAL A 13 -10.21 11.12 -3.25
CA VAL A 13 -9.19 12.13 -3.58
C VAL A 13 -9.62 13.55 -3.19
N PRO A 14 -10.86 14.02 -3.46
CA PRO A 14 -11.29 15.34 -3.03
C PRO A 14 -11.27 15.52 -1.50
N GLU A 15 -11.59 14.48 -0.74
CA GLU A 15 -11.50 14.50 0.73
C GLU A 15 -10.05 14.66 1.19
N ALA A 16 -9.12 13.94 0.57
CA ALA A 16 -7.70 14.04 0.86
C ALA A 16 -7.15 15.44 0.61
N ALA A 17 -7.64 16.15 -0.39
CA ALA A 17 -7.18 17.48 -0.75
C ALA A 17 -7.34 18.51 0.39
N GLY A 18 -8.25 18.28 1.32
CA GLY A 18 -8.48 19.12 2.49
C GLY A 18 -7.62 18.79 3.71
N LEU A 19 -6.80 17.73 3.64
CA LEU A 19 -5.97 17.28 4.76
C LEU A 19 -4.59 17.95 4.75
N TYR A 20 -3.95 18.01 5.91
CA TYR A 20 -2.56 18.48 6.03
C TYR A 20 -1.59 17.53 5.31
N GLN A 21 -1.78 16.23 5.49
CA GLN A 21 -1.09 15.19 4.73
C GLN A 21 -2.11 14.55 3.79
N ARG A 22 -2.00 14.88 2.52
CA ARG A 22 -2.95 14.48 1.47
C ARG A 22 -2.56 13.11 0.92
N LEU A 23 -2.83 12.08 1.71
CA LEU A 23 -2.46 10.70 1.40
C LEU A 23 -3.68 9.78 1.38
N VAL A 24 -3.83 9.09 0.26
CA VAL A 24 -4.79 7.98 0.08
C VAL A 24 -4.00 6.70 -0.12
N LEU A 25 -4.30 5.68 0.65
CA LEU A 25 -3.67 4.36 0.55
C LEU A 25 -4.67 3.33 0.03
N GLY A 26 -4.33 2.71 -1.07
CA GLY A 26 -4.99 1.49 -1.53
C GLY A 26 -4.35 0.28 -0.83
N VAL A 27 -5.06 -0.29 0.13
CA VAL A 27 -4.52 -1.31 1.05
C VAL A 27 -5.09 -2.68 0.73
N GLY A 28 -4.23 -3.64 0.57
CA GLY A 28 -4.61 -5.04 0.38
C GLY A 28 -3.40 -5.92 0.15
N PRO A 29 -3.56 -7.24 0.32
CA PRO A 29 -2.51 -8.21 -0.01
C PRO A 29 -2.06 -8.11 -1.47
N ALA A 30 -0.92 -8.71 -1.79
CA ALA A 30 -0.47 -8.86 -3.16
C ALA A 30 -1.54 -9.56 -4.02
N GLY A 31 -1.69 -9.15 -5.27
CA GLY A 31 -2.64 -9.75 -6.20
C GLY A 31 -4.11 -9.32 -6.03
N THR A 32 -4.39 -8.27 -5.26
CA THR A 32 -5.77 -7.76 -5.05
C THR A 32 -6.18 -6.64 -6.01
N GLY A 33 -5.41 -6.40 -7.07
CA GLY A 33 -5.76 -5.44 -8.11
C GLY A 33 -5.36 -3.99 -7.84
N LYS A 34 -4.48 -3.74 -6.88
CA LYS A 34 -4.00 -2.39 -6.56
C LYS A 34 -3.29 -1.72 -7.74
N THR A 35 -2.38 -2.43 -8.39
CA THR A 35 -1.65 -1.93 -9.57
C THR A 35 -2.60 -1.59 -10.70
N THR A 36 -3.53 -2.49 -11.00
CA THR A 36 -4.54 -2.26 -12.05
C THR A 36 -5.39 -1.04 -11.73
N ALA A 37 -5.79 -0.85 -10.47
CA ALA A 37 -6.54 0.31 -10.05
C ALA A 37 -5.79 1.63 -10.29
N LEU A 38 -4.48 1.68 -10.00
CA LEU A 38 -3.67 2.86 -10.25
C LEU A 38 -3.46 3.09 -11.76
N GLN A 39 -3.30 2.05 -12.54
CA GLN A 39 -3.23 2.15 -14.01
C GLN A 39 -4.53 2.72 -14.59
N ASP A 40 -5.67 2.27 -14.09
CA ASP A 40 -6.97 2.82 -14.49
C ASP A 40 -7.10 4.30 -14.14
N LEU A 41 -6.69 4.69 -12.94
CA LEU A 41 -6.68 6.09 -12.52
C LEU A 41 -5.78 6.96 -13.40
N ALA A 42 -4.60 6.47 -13.73
CA ALA A 42 -3.66 7.17 -14.62
C ALA A 42 -4.26 7.38 -16.00
N ARG A 43 -4.90 6.36 -16.56
CA ARG A 43 -5.57 6.43 -17.87
C ARG A 43 -6.76 7.36 -17.86
N ASP A 44 -7.62 7.23 -16.85
CA ASP A 44 -8.92 7.92 -16.84
C ASP A 44 -8.81 9.39 -16.42
N HIS A 45 -7.83 9.74 -15.58
CA HIS A 45 -7.65 11.09 -15.05
C HIS A 45 -6.37 11.78 -15.56
N GLY A 46 -5.49 11.07 -16.26
CA GLY A 46 -4.21 11.62 -16.69
C GLY A 46 -3.23 11.88 -15.54
N TRP A 47 -3.44 11.27 -14.38
CA TRP A 47 -2.54 11.43 -13.25
C TRP A 47 -1.24 10.65 -13.47
N PRO A 48 -0.07 11.23 -13.15
CA PRO A 48 1.20 10.54 -13.30
C PRO A 48 1.29 9.34 -12.37
N LEU A 49 1.76 8.22 -12.92
CA LEU A 49 1.98 6.96 -12.22
C LEU A 49 3.47 6.66 -12.15
N VAL A 50 3.98 6.45 -10.94
CA VAL A 50 5.37 6.14 -10.66
C VAL A 50 5.49 4.72 -10.12
N ASN A 51 6.37 3.92 -10.72
CA ASN A 51 6.84 2.67 -10.13
C ASN A 51 7.98 3.00 -9.16
N VAL A 52 7.67 3.05 -7.88
CA VAL A 52 8.64 3.45 -6.84
C VAL A 52 9.80 2.46 -6.76
N ASN A 53 9.53 1.17 -6.83
CA ASN A 53 10.58 0.16 -6.79
C ASN A 53 11.60 0.36 -7.92
N LEU A 54 11.13 0.54 -9.15
CA LEU A 54 12.00 0.72 -10.31
C LEU A 54 12.82 2.01 -10.20
N GLU A 55 12.16 3.14 -10.02
CA GLU A 55 12.83 4.44 -10.04
C GLU A 55 13.77 4.65 -8.86
N LEU A 56 13.37 4.20 -7.66
CA LEU A 56 14.21 4.33 -6.49
C LEU A 56 15.40 3.36 -6.53
N SER A 57 15.18 2.10 -6.91
CA SER A 57 16.26 1.11 -6.98
C SER A 57 17.35 1.52 -7.98
N GLU A 58 16.98 2.07 -9.13
CA GLU A 58 17.95 2.58 -10.10
C GLU A 58 18.87 3.65 -9.51
N ARG A 59 18.32 4.55 -8.69
CA ARG A 59 19.10 5.62 -8.04
C ARG A 59 19.94 5.12 -6.87
N LEU A 60 19.57 4.00 -6.28
CA LEU A 60 20.30 3.40 -5.17
C LEU A 60 21.45 2.48 -5.61
N LEU A 61 21.49 2.05 -6.88
CA LEU A 61 22.42 1.04 -7.38
C LEU A 61 23.88 1.33 -7.04
N GLU A 62 24.34 2.55 -7.25
CA GLU A 62 25.74 2.94 -7.07
C GLU A 62 26.06 3.46 -5.67
N LEU A 63 25.08 3.45 -4.77
CA LEU A 63 25.24 3.93 -3.41
C LEU A 63 25.60 2.79 -2.46
N THR A 64 26.46 3.09 -1.47
CA THR A 64 26.70 2.18 -0.35
C THR A 64 25.46 2.04 0.51
N THR A 65 25.37 0.99 1.33
CA THR A 65 24.25 0.79 2.26
C THR A 65 24.01 2.01 3.14
N LYS A 66 25.08 2.59 3.67
CA LYS A 66 24.99 3.82 4.49
C LYS A 66 24.44 5.01 3.71
N GLN A 67 24.91 5.19 2.46
CA GLN A 67 24.43 6.27 1.60
C GLN A 67 22.95 6.08 1.22
N ARG A 68 22.52 4.83 0.99
CA ARG A 68 21.12 4.50 0.71
C ARG A 68 20.19 4.94 1.84
N ALA A 69 20.53 4.60 3.07
CA ALA A 69 19.76 4.99 4.24
C ALA A 69 19.66 6.51 4.39
N LEU A 70 20.75 7.23 4.17
CA LEU A 70 20.79 8.69 4.30
C LEU A 70 20.05 9.41 3.16
N ARG A 71 20.11 8.89 1.95
CA ARG A 71 19.63 9.58 0.74
C ARG A 71 18.23 9.17 0.30
N ALA A 72 17.71 8.03 0.76
CA ALA A 72 16.42 7.52 0.30
C ALA A 72 15.28 8.55 0.38
N PRO A 73 15.09 9.30 1.48
CA PRO A 73 14.02 10.29 1.54
C PRO A 73 14.15 11.39 0.49
N ARG A 74 15.36 11.89 0.28
CA ARG A 74 15.62 12.92 -0.73
C ARG A 74 15.41 12.40 -2.13
N LEU A 75 15.90 11.21 -2.44
CA LEU A 75 15.75 10.58 -3.75
C LEU A 75 14.26 10.34 -4.07
N LEU A 76 13.48 9.90 -3.11
CA LEU A 76 12.05 9.74 -3.28
C LEU A 76 11.36 11.08 -3.57
N GLY A 77 11.74 12.14 -2.86
CA GLY A 77 11.25 13.50 -3.12
C GLY A 77 11.60 13.99 -4.53
N GLU A 78 12.83 13.77 -4.97
CA GLU A 78 13.28 14.12 -6.32
C GLU A 78 12.52 13.35 -7.41
N ILE A 79 12.21 12.08 -7.19
CA ILE A 79 11.36 11.27 -8.07
C ILE A 79 9.97 11.90 -8.17
N ALA A 80 9.36 12.22 -7.04
CA ALA A 80 8.04 12.84 -7.00
C ALA A 80 8.01 14.21 -7.73
N ASP A 81 9.03 15.03 -7.54
CA ASP A 81 9.12 16.38 -8.10
C ASP A 81 9.29 16.40 -9.63
N ARG A 82 9.71 15.31 -10.23
CA ARG A 82 9.77 15.16 -11.69
C ARG A 82 8.39 15.07 -12.36
N HIS A 83 7.40 14.70 -11.62
CA HIS A 83 6.03 14.54 -12.10
C HIS A 83 5.17 15.71 -11.64
N GLN A 84 4.54 16.36 -12.58
CA GLN A 84 3.68 17.52 -12.30
C GLN A 84 2.21 17.09 -12.17
N GLY A 85 1.45 17.85 -11.41
CA GLY A 85 0.02 17.66 -11.23
C GLY A 85 -0.41 17.66 -9.77
N TYR A 86 -1.70 17.74 -9.54
CA TYR A 86 -2.28 17.78 -8.20
C TYR A 86 -2.33 16.42 -7.53
N VAL A 87 -2.31 15.35 -8.31
CA VAL A 87 -2.36 13.97 -7.83
C VAL A 87 -1.18 13.19 -8.39
N LEU A 88 -0.49 12.48 -7.53
CA LEU A 88 0.61 11.57 -7.87
C LEU A 88 0.25 10.16 -7.45
N LEU A 89 0.35 9.21 -8.35
CA LEU A 89 0.11 7.79 -8.10
C LEU A 89 1.44 7.07 -7.89
N LEU A 90 1.57 6.35 -6.78
CA LEU A 90 2.77 5.61 -6.41
C LEU A 90 2.44 4.12 -6.27
N ASP A 91 3.01 3.31 -7.13
CA ASP A 91 2.89 1.86 -7.08
C ASP A 91 4.22 1.18 -6.70
N ASN A 92 4.15 -0.09 -6.35
CA ASN A 92 5.31 -0.89 -5.95
C ASN A 92 6.14 -0.21 -4.84
N THR A 93 5.47 0.15 -3.77
CA THR A 93 6.05 0.89 -2.64
C THR A 93 6.83 -0.01 -1.66
N GLU A 94 6.88 -1.31 -1.89
CA GLU A 94 7.48 -2.31 -1.01
C GLU A 94 8.97 -2.05 -0.72
N ILE A 95 9.69 -1.46 -1.66
CA ILE A 95 11.09 -1.08 -1.47
C ILE A 95 11.31 -0.16 -0.27
N LEU A 96 10.30 0.66 0.08
CA LEU A 96 10.38 1.60 1.19
C LEU A 96 10.48 0.89 2.55
N PHE A 97 10.06 -0.38 2.61
CA PHE A 97 10.10 -1.22 3.81
C PHE A 97 11.43 -1.94 4.01
N SER A 98 12.32 -1.89 3.02
CA SER A 98 13.64 -2.52 3.13
C SER A 98 14.37 -2.04 4.37
N THR A 99 14.85 -2.99 5.18
CA THR A 99 15.58 -2.68 6.41
C THR A 99 16.87 -1.90 6.16
N GLU A 100 17.47 -2.07 4.99
CA GLU A 100 18.68 -1.31 4.59
C GLU A 100 18.42 0.19 4.50
N LEU A 101 17.21 0.61 4.14
CA LEU A 101 16.88 2.03 4.01
C LEU A 101 16.67 2.72 5.35
N GLN A 102 16.40 1.98 6.43
CA GLN A 102 16.17 2.50 7.78
C GLN A 102 15.14 3.63 7.84
N GLN A 103 14.08 3.50 7.06
CA GLN A 103 13.03 4.52 6.93
C GLN A 103 11.71 4.06 7.55
N ASP A 104 10.86 5.01 7.85
CA ASP A 104 9.45 4.80 8.13
C ASP A 104 8.66 5.03 6.84
N PRO A 105 8.15 3.97 6.18
CA PRO A 105 7.48 4.10 4.90
C PRO A 105 6.25 5.01 4.94
N LEU A 106 5.45 4.92 5.99
CA LEU A 106 4.26 5.76 6.14
C LEU A 106 4.63 7.25 6.23
N ARG A 107 5.66 7.58 7.01
CA ARG A 107 6.14 8.97 7.12
C ARG A 107 6.69 9.50 5.81
N LEU A 108 7.39 8.68 5.03
CA LEU A 108 7.86 9.07 3.70
C LEU A 108 6.69 9.45 2.78
N LEU A 109 5.67 8.60 2.74
CA LEU A 109 4.48 8.85 1.93
C LEU A 109 3.69 10.08 2.42
N GLN A 110 3.54 10.23 3.72
CA GLN A 110 2.89 11.40 4.32
C GLN A 110 3.64 12.70 4.01
N GLY A 111 4.97 12.65 3.99
CA GLY A 111 5.81 13.79 3.64
C GLY A 111 5.57 14.27 2.21
N LEU A 112 5.42 13.36 1.26
CA LEU A 112 5.05 13.68 -0.12
C LEU A 112 3.65 14.30 -0.21
N GLY A 113 2.74 13.87 0.65
CA GLY A 113 1.36 14.36 0.69
C GLY A 113 1.19 15.79 1.22
N ARG A 114 2.26 16.46 1.63
CA ARG A 114 2.21 17.88 2.05
C ARG A 114 2.07 18.83 0.88
N ASN A 115 2.65 18.50 -0.25
CA ASN A 115 2.71 19.37 -1.42
C ASN A 115 1.62 19.09 -2.46
N ARG A 116 1.12 17.88 -2.47
CA ARG A 116 0.08 17.41 -3.41
C ARG A 116 -0.66 16.22 -2.83
N THR A 117 -1.76 15.83 -3.45
CA THR A 117 -2.43 14.57 -3.11
C THR A 117 -1.62 13.40 -3.66
N VAL A 118 -1.30 12.46 -2.80
CA VAL A 118 -0.59 11.22 -3.14
C VAL A 118 -1.53 10.05 -2.95
N VAL A 119 -1.62 9.20 -3.95
CA VAL A 119 -2.29 7.90 -3.89
C VAL A 119 -1.22 6.83 -3.97
N ALA A 120 -1.08 6.01 -2.96
CA ALA A 120 -0.06 4.98 -2.92
C ALA A 120 -0.67 3.61 -2.65
N THR A 121 -0.04 2.56 -3.20
CA THR A 121 -0.37 1.18 -2.84
C THR A 121 0.32 0.79 -1.54
N TRP A 122 -0.36 -0.06 -0.78
CA TRP A 122 0.16 -0.63 0.45
C TRP A 122 -0.18 -2.12 0.49
N SER A 123 0.85 -2.97 0.41
CA SER A 123 0.69 -4.43 0.38
C SER A 123 0.60 -4.99 1.79
N GLY A 124 -0.50 -4.74 2.44
CA GLY A 124 -0.77 -5.17 3.81
C GLY A 124 -2.27 -5.17 4.09
N GLU A 125 -2.62 -4.90 5.31
CA GLU A 125 -4.02 -4.92 5.76
C GLU A 125 -4.28 -3.88 6.86
N MET A 126 -5.56 -3.62 7.10
CA MET A 126 -6.01 -2.95 8.32
C MET A 126 -6.41 -4.01 9.35
N ASP A 127 -5.81 -3.95 10.52
CA ASP A 127 -6.16 -4.71 11.69
C ASP A 127 -6.73 -3.74 12.74
N ASP A 128 -8.05 -3.70 12.85
CA ASP A 128 -8.78 -2.64 13.56
C ASP A 128 -8.36 -1.24 13.06
N GLU A 129 -7.78 -0.44 13.94
CA GLU A 129 -7.29 0.91 13.63
C GLU A 129 -5.81 0.93 13.22
N ASN A 130 -5.19 -0.24 13.05
CA ASN A 130 -3.76 -0.35 12.73
C ASN A 130 -3.54 -0.71 11.27
N LEU A 131 -2.69 0.06 10.62
CA LEU A 131 -2.18 -0.29 9.28
C LEU A 131 -0.98 -1.22 9.44
N VAL A 132 -1.05 -2.40 8.86
CA VAL A 132 -0.05 -3.45 9.03
C VAL A 132 0.61 -3.78 7.69
N TYR A 133 1.92 -3.99 7.72
CA TYR A 133 2.71 -4.50 6.62
C TYR A 133 3.54 -5.70 7.07
N ALA A 134 3.52 -6.77 6.30
CA ALA A 134 4.16 -8.05 6.57
C ALA A 134 3.68 -8.74 7.86
N ALA A 135 4.02 -10.00 8.02
CA ALA A 135 3.64 -10.77 9.19
C ALA A 135 4.49 -10.42 10.42
N PRO A 136 3.95 -10.57 11.64
CA PRO A 136 4.75 -10.46 12.86
C PRO A 136 5.97 -11.39 12.81
N GLY A 137 7.15 -10.88 13.18
CA GLY A 137 8.42 -11.60 13.08
C GLY A 137 9.16 -11.43 11.76
N HIS A 138 8.53 -10.92 10.72
CA HIS A 138 9.23 -10.55 9.48
C HIS A 138 10.09 -9.30 9.72
N PRO A 139 11.34 -9.22 9.17
CA PRO A 139 12.23 -8.07 9.37
C PRO A 139 11.62 -6.74 8.94
N GLU A 140 10.76 -6.75 7.92
CA GLU A 140 10.10 -5.56 7.39
C GLU A 140 8.72 -5.29 8.03
N HIS A 141 8.33 -6.05 9.05
CA HIS A 141 7.04 -5.87 9.70
C HIS A 141 6.87 -4.44 10.23
N ARG A 142 5.70 -3.87 9.95
CA ARG A 142 5.28 -2.55 10.45
C ARG A 142 3.85 -2.63 10.95
N ARG A 143 3.61 -1.96 12.06
CA ARG A 143 2.28 -1.73 12.61
C ARG A 143 2.15 -0.24 12.94
N CYS A 144 1.27 0.44 12.23
CA CYS A 144 1.07 1.88 12.35
C CYS A 144 -0.32 2.12 12.96
N PRO A 145 -0.41 2.52 14.23
CA PRO A 145 -1.70 2.81 14.85
C PRO A 145 -2.28 4.10 14.30
N ARG A 146 -3.56 4.12 14.02
CA ARG A 146 -4.32 5.28 13.56
C ARG A 146 -3.59 6.10 12.49
N PRO A 147 -3.28 5.50 11.33
CA PRO A 147 -2.52 6.18 10.31
C PRO A 147 -3.25 7.46 9.87
N GLN A 148 -2.52 8.55 9.76
CA GLN A 148 -3.05 9.80 9.21
C GLN A 148 -3.03 9.72 7.69
N ALA A 149 -3.94 8.94 7.15
CA ALA A 149 -4.15 8.72 5.73
C ALA A 149 -5.58 8.23 5.52
N ILE A 150 -6.11 8.47 4.35
CA ILE A 150 -7.36 7.85 3.93
C ILE A 150 -7.04 6.44 3.44
N VAL A 151 -7.61 5.43 4.09
CA VAL A 151 -7.43 4.03 3.72
C VAL A 151 -8.61 3.56 2.89
N VAL A 152 -8.31 3.06 1.69
CA VAL A 152 -9.29 2.40 0.82
C VAL A 152 -8.89 0.93 0.69
N PRO A 153 -9.63 0.01 1.30
CA PRO A 153 -9.31 -1.41 1.21
C PRO A 153 -9.54 -1.93 -0.21
N ALA A 154 -8.59 -2.70 -0.71
CA ALA A 154 -8.69 -3.33 -2.03
C ALA A 154 -9.74 -4.44 -2.04
N VAL A 155 -9.96 -5.07 -0.89
CA VAL A 155 -10.97 -6.12 -0.69
C VAL A 155 -11.97 -5.65 0.35
N ASP A 156 -13.27 -5.80 0.08
CA ASP A 156 -14.30 -5.49 1.05
C ASP A 156 -14.15 -6.39 2.29
N ALA A 157 -14.24 -5.80 3.48
CA ALA A 157 -14.05 -6.47 4.76
C ALA A 157 -15.15 -7.52 5.10
N GLN A 158 -16.02 -7.86 4.16
CA GLN A 158 -17.21 -8.69 4.37
C GLN A 158 -17.22 -10.01 3.60
N THR A 159 -16.06 -10.55 3.24
CA THR A 159 -16.03 -11.95 2.82
C THR A 159 -15.28 -12.73 3.89
N PRO A 160 -15.98 -13.43 4.81
CA PRO A 160 -15.33 -14.45 5.61
C PRO A 160 -14.74 -15.44 4.62
N THR A 161 -13.46 -15.65 4.65
CA THR A 161 -12.87 -16.79 3.98
C THR A 161 -13.43 -18.00 4.68
N GLU A 162 -14.42 -18.65 4.09
CA GLU A 162 -14.84 -19.96 4.53
C GLU A 162 -13.62 -20.88 4.34
N HIS A 163 -12.87 -21.03 5.40
CA HIS A 163 -11.99 -22.18 5.53
C HIS A 163 -12.93 -23.38 5.62
N GLY A 164 -13.03 -24.11 4.52
CA GLY A 164 -13.74 -25.35 4.46
C GLY A 164 -13.29 -26.25 5.61
N GLN A 165 -14.10 -26.34 6.62
CA GLN A 165 -14.05 -27.47 7.54
C GLN A 165 -14.51 -28.68 6.75
N SER A 166 -13.57 -29.44 6.24
CA SER A 166 -13.85 -30.81 5.84
C SER A 166 -14.19 -31.59 7.11
N GLY A 167 -15.48 -31.72 7.35
CA GLY A 167 -15.99 -32.57 8.38
C GLY A 167 -15.58 -34.00 8.13
N LEU A 168 -14.65 -34.52 8.89
CA LEU A 168 -14.43 -35.95 9.04
C LEU A 168 -15.61 -36.53 9.78
N GLN A 169 -16.56 -37.05 9.04
CA GLN A 169 -17.52 -38.00 9.59
C GLN A 169 -16.81 -39.31 9.93
N LYS A 170 -16.56 -39.54 11.19
CA LYS A 170 -16.24 -40.89 11.66
C LYS A 170 -17.51 -41.72 11.61
N ALA A 171 -17.54 -42.63 10.67
CA ALA A 171 -18.53 -43.71 10.70
C ALA A 171 -18.28 -44.57 11.93
N GLY A 172 -19.23 -44.58 12.82
CA GLY A 172 -19.25 -45.51 13.96
C GLY A 172 -19.40 -46.93 13.44
N LYS A 173 -18.47 -47.78 13.82
CA LYS A 173 -18.65 -49.21 13.67
C LYS A 173 -19.50 -49.68 14.81
N GLU A 174 -20.70 -50.04 14.52
CA GLU A 174 -21.52 -50.85 15.38
C GLU A 174 -21.03 -52.29 15.32
N LYS A 175 -20.65 -52.83 16.45
CA LYS A 175 -20.28 -54.24 16.60
C LYS A 175 -21.44 -54.97 17.21
N ILE A 176 -22.08 -55.77 16.40
CA ILE A 176 -23.05 -56.74 16.89
C ILE A 176 -22.30 -57.99 17.29
N ALA A 177 -22.51 -58.40 18.53
CA ALA A 177 -22.02 -59.67 19.02
C ALA A 177 -22.93 -60.81 18.60
#